data_9d6c372dc48d492d3d57ee067431719c
#
_entry.id   9d6c372dc48d492d3d57ee067431719c
#
_cell.length_a   1.000
_cell.length_b   1.000
_cell.length_c   1.000
_cell.angle_alpha   90.00
_cell.angle_beta   90.00
_cell.angle_gamma   90.00
#
_symmetry.space_group_name_H-M   'P 1'
#
loop_
_entity.id
_entity.type
_entity.pdbx_description
1 polymer ?
#
loop_
_entity_poly.entity_id
_entity_poly.type
_entity_poly.pdbx_seq_one_letter_code
_entity_poly.pdbx_strand_id
1 'polypeptide(L)'
;AGCRSAGEKPVESAAAPRIINIINFIRQTDYRVENADSLLYETVCEQVKLVNKYDLPATFLLQYDALINPLYQDLLKSKLNDHSEIGAWWELTQPQIEAAGIKWRGEHSWVSHANIAFSTGYTKEERERLVDVYMAKFKEIFGTYPKSIGSWFIDAHTLGYMYDKYKIVASCNCKDQVGTDGYTLWGGY
;
A
#
# COMPACT_ATOMS: atom_id res chain seq x y z
N ALA A 1 -50.56 24.78 38.54
CA ALA A 1 -50.27 24.94 37.13
C ALA A 1 -49.00 24.14 36.77
N GLY A 2 -49.19 22.97 36.17
CA GLY A 2 -48.06 22.11 35.79
C GLY A 2 -47.73 22.34 34.29
N CYS A 3 -46.54 22.77 34.02
CA CYS A 3 -45.99 22.80 32.70
C CYS A 3 -45.68 21.35 32.22
N ARG A 4 -46.38 20.85 31.25
CA ARG A 4 -46.00 19.65 30.52
C ARG A 4 -44.92 20.05 29.53
N SER A 5 -43.72 19.50 29.73
CA SER A 5 -42.66 19.53 28.74
C SER A 5 -43.08 18.73 27.50
N ALA A 6 -43.08 19.39 26.35
CA ALA A 6 -43.27 18.70 25.07
C ALA A 6 -42.13 17.67 24.88
N GLY A 7 -42.53 16.41 24.75
CA GLY A 7 -41.57 15.34 24.49
C GLY A 7 -40.87 15.55 23.14
N GLU A 8 -39.59 15.75 23.21
CA GLU A 8 -38.73 15.65 21.99
C GLU A 8 -38.86 14.24 21.41
N LYS A 9 -39.28 14.17 20.15
CA LYS A 9 -39.27 12.92 19.40
C LYS A 9 -37.82 12.44 19.31
N PRO A 10 -37.56 11.13 19.53
CA PRO A 10 -36.24 10.61 19.32
C PRO A 10 -35.81 10.89 17.87
N VAL A 11 -34.69 11.57 17.69
CA VAL A 11 -34.05 11.68 16.37
C VAL A 11 -33.64 10.26 15.99
N GLU A 12 -34.30 9.68 14.99
CA GLU A 12 -33.86 8.41 14.39
C GLU A 12 -32.41 8.63 13.93
N SER A 13 -31.46 8.01 14.63
CA SER A 13 -30.08 8.02 14.19
C SER A 13 -30.01 7.27 12.86
N ALA A 14 -29.67 7.97 11.80
CA ALA A 14 -29.42 7.32 10.52
C ALA A 14 -28.43 6.16 10.75
N ALA A 15 -28.80 4.95 10.29
CA ALA A 15 -27.93 3.79 10.43
C ALA A 15 -26.57 4.09 9.82
N ALA A 16 -25.49 3.79 10.55
CA ALA A 16 -24.14 4.01 10.07
C ALA A 16 -23.94 3.29 8.70
N PRO A 17 -23.32 3.93 7.71
CA PRO A 17 -23.12 3.32 6.41
C PRO A 17 -22.26 2.05 6.55
N ARG A 18 -22.63 1.00 5.82
CA ARG A 18 -21.80 -0.21 5.70
C ARG A 18 -20.81 0.02 4.57
N ILE A 19 -19.53 0.00 4.88
CA ILE A 19 -18.44 0.25 3.93
C ILE A 19 -17.61 -1.02 3.77
N ILE A 20 -17.33 -1.41 2.53
CA ILE A 20 -16.41 -2.49 2.18
C ILE A 20 -15.28 -1.86 1.34
N ASN A 21 -14.05 -1.98 1.81
CA ASN A 21 -12.86 -1.58 1.07
C ASN A 21 -12.25 -2.80 0.37
N ILE A 22 -12.09 -2.72 -0.95
CA ILE A 22 -11.38 -3.72 -1.75
C ILE A 22 -9.98 -3.21 -1.97
N ILE A 23 -8.99 -3.85 -1.35
CA ILE A 23 -7.58 -3.43 -1.41
C ILE A 23 -6.75 -4.60 -1.93
N ASN A 24 -6.06 -4.37 -3.04
CA ASN A 24 -5.16 -5.33 -3.67
C ASN A 24 -3.74 -4.78 -3.59
N PHE A 25 -2.83 -5.45 -2.87
CA PHE A 25 -1.42 -5.14 -2.98
C PHE A 25 -0.80 -5.92 -4.13
N ILE A 26 0.11 -5.28 -4.87
CA ILE A 26 0.76 -5.85 -6.05
C ILE A 26 2.24 -6.03 -5.77
N ARG A 27 2.67 -7.27 -5.80
CA ARG A 27 4.06 -7.70 -5.74
C ARG A 27 4.41 -8.35 -7.08
N GLN A 28 5.58 -8.07 -7.61
CA GLN A 28 6.05 -8.64 -8.87
C GLN A 28 6.79 -9.96 -8.66
N THR A 29 7.52 -10.09 -7.55
CA THR A 29 8.40 -11.24 -7.31
C THR A 29 8.19 -11.83 -5.93
N ASP A 30 8.37 -13.14 -5.84
CA ASP A 30 8.44 -13.87 -4.57
C ASP A 30 9.36 -15.08 -4.78
N TYR A 31 10.53 -15.07 -4.17
CA TYR A 31 11.54 -16.13 -4.31
C TYR A 31 11.07 -17.52 -3.83
N ARG A 32 9.97 -17.58 -3.10
CA ARG A 32 9.35 -18.82 -2.59
C ARG A 32 8.39 -19.47 -3.59
N VAL A 33 8.07 -18.77 -4.67
CA VAL A 33 7.08 -19.20 -5.66
C VAL A 33 7.78 -19.39 -7.00
N GLU A 34 7.65 -20.58 -7.57
CA GLU A 34 8.12 -20.86 -8.93
C GLU A 34 7.29 -20.07 -9.95
N ASN A 35 7.95 -19.48 -10.95
CA ASN A 35 7.34 -18.62 -11.96
C ASN A 35 6.51 -17.44 -11.37
N ALA A 36 6.96 -16.89 -10.24
CA ALA A 36 6.27 -15.81 -9.54
C ALA A 36 5.90 -14.64 -10.46
N ASP A 37 6.80 -14.23 -11.35
CA ASP A 37 6.60 -13.06 -12.22
C ASP A 37 5.34 -13.19 -13.08
N SER A 38 5.14 -14.32 -13.77
CA SER A 38 3.94 -14.53 -14.60
C SER A 38 2.70 -14.79 -13.75
N LEU A 39 2.80 -15.61 -12.71
CA LEU A 39 1.66 -15.95 -11.85
C LEU A 39 1.09 -14.71 -11.12
N LEU A 40 1.97 -13.86 -10.58
CA LEU A 40 1.56 -12.65 -9.88
C LEU A 40 0.95 -11.63 -10.85
N TYR A 41 1.52 -11.47 -12.05
CA TYR A 41 0.93 -10.61 -13.07
C TYR A 41 -0.45 -11.08 -13.55
N GLU A 42 -0.60 -12.38 -13.85
CA GLU A 42 -1.88 -12.98 -14.23
C GLU A 42 -2.93 -12.79 -13.13
N THR A 43 -2.54 -12.94 -11.86
CA THR A 43 -3.43 -12.68 -10.72
C THR A 43 -3.95 -11.25 -10.71
N VAL A 44 -3.11 -10.26 -10.95
CA VAL A 44 -3.53 -8.86 -11.01
C VAL A 44 -4.44 -8.61 -12.22
N CYS A 45 -4.16 -9.24 -13.38
CA CYS A 45 -5.06 -9.17 -14.54
C CYS A 45 -6.46 -9.67 -14.21
N GLU A 46 -6.58 -10.79 -13.49
CA GLU A 46 -7.89 -11.33 -13.08
C GLU A 46 -8.58 -10.45 -12.05
N GLN A 47 -7.85 -9.85 -11.11
CA GLN A 47 -8.40 -8.86 -10.17
C GLN A 47 -8.96 -7.64 -10.90
N VAL A 48 -8.22 -7.08 -11.86
CA VAL A 48 -8.69 -5.95 -12.69
C VAL A 48 -9.94 -6.34 -13.49
N LYS A 49 -9.95 -7.52 -14.12
CA LYS A 49 -11.15 -8.03 -14.82
C LYS A 49 -12.36 -8.15 -13.90
N LEU A 50 -12.15 -8.64 -12.68
CA LEU A 50 -13.22 -8.84 -11.70
C LEU A 50 -13.84 -7.53 -11.25
N VAL A 51 -13.03 -6.54 -10.86
CA VAL A 51 -13.53 -5.23 -10.42
C VAL A 51 -14.23 -4.48 -11.55
N ASN A 52 -13.72 -4.59 -12.79
CA ASN A 52 -14.37 -4.01 -13.96
C ASN A 52 -15.71 -4.69 -14.28
N LYS A 53 -15.73 -6.04 -14.22
CA LYS A 53 -16.96 -6.81 -14.51
C LYS A 53 -18.13 -6.41 -13.62
N TYR A 54 -17.85 -6.12 -12.36
CA TYR A 54 -18.89 -5.77 -11.38
C TYR A 54 -18.95 -4.27 -11.07
N ASP A 55 -18.19 -3.46 -11.81
CA ASP A 55 -18.09 -2.00 -11.62
C ASP A 55 -17.80 -1.59 -10.17
N LEU A 56 -16.86 -2.30 -9.55
CA LEU A 56 -16.49 -2.10 -8.15
C LEU A 56 -15.33 -1.12 -8.03
N PRO A 57 -15.39 -0.13 -7.14
CA PRO A 57 -14.21 0.65 -6.77
C PRO A 57 -13.24 -0.22 -5.97
N ALA A 58 -11.96 -0.15 -6.32
CA ALA A 58 -10.90 -0.88 -5.64
C ALA A 58 -9.61 -0.05 -5.56
N THR A 59 -8.76 -0.36 -4.60
CA THR A 59 -7.44 0.24 -4.46
C THR A 59 -6.37 -0.79 -4.83
N PHE A 60 -5.48 -0.42 -5.75
CA PHE A 60 -4.35 -1.23 -6.19
C PHE A 60 -3.05 -0.59 -5.71
N LEU A 61 -2.36 -1.24 -4.78
CA LEU A 61 -1.18 -0.74 -4.10
C LEU A 61 0.08 -1.41 -4.67
N LEU A 62 0.91 -0.64 -5.34
CA LEU A 62 2.10 -1.14 -6.05
C LEU A 62 3.33 -1.19 -5.14
N GLN A 63 3.98 -2.35 -5.05
CA GLN A 63 5.37 -2.46 -4.60
C GLN A 63 6.29 -1.82 -5.65
N TYR A 64 7.48 -1.36 -5.26
CA TYR A 64 8.33 -0.55 -6.15
C TYR A 64 8.74 -1.27 -7.45
N ASP A 65 9.06 -2.54 -7.40
CA ASP A 65 9.40 -3.32 -8.60
C ASP A 65 8.20 -3.51 -9.55
N ALA A 66 7.00 -3.70 -9.02
CA ALA A 66 5.78 -3.66 -9.83
C ALA A 66 5.51 -2.25 -10.39
N LEU A 67 5.78 -1.20 -9.60
CA LEU A 67 5.65 0.19 -10.05
C LEU A 67 6.54 0.49 -11.27
N ILE A 68 7.77 0.02 -11.29
CA ILE A 68 8.71 0.28 -12.39
C ILE A 68 8.52 -0.65 -13.59
N ASN A 69 7.68 -1.68 -13.48
CA ASN A 69 7.44 -2.63 -14.56
C ASN A 69 6.37 -2.12 -15.54
N PRO A 70 6.71 -1.93 -16.84
CA PRO A 70 5.76 -1.45 -17.85
C PRO A 70 4.47 -2.28 -17.96
N LEU A 71 4.51 -3.59 -17.73
CA LEU A 71 3.33 -4.46 -17.82
C LEU A 71 2.24 -4.03 -16.82
N TYR A 72 2.62 -3.77 -15.56
CA TYR A 72 1.66 -3.30 -14.54
C TYR A 72 1.21 -1.87 -14.82
N GLN A 73 2.11 -1.01 -15.30
CA GLN A 73 1.78 0.36 -15.68
C GLN A 73 0.72 0.40 -16.79
N ASP A 74 0.91 -0.37 -17.84
CA ASP A 74 0.01 -0.45 -18.99
C ASP A 74 -1.35 -1.05 -18.57
N LEU A 75 -1.32 -2.14 -17.78
CA LEU A 75 -2.53 -2.77 -17.26
C LEU A 75 -3.38 -1.78 -16.47
N LEU A 76 -2.79 -1.11 -15.48
CA LEU A 76 -3.52 -0.22 -14.57
C LEU A 76 -3.96 1.08 -15.25
N LYS A 77 -3.13 1.66 -16.14
CA LYS A 77 -3.50 2.87 -16.87
C LYS A 77 -4.57 2.66 -17.92
N SER A 78 -4.59 1.49 -18.58
CA SER A 78 -5.44 1.25 -19.76
C SER A 78 -6.66 0.40 -19.50
N LYS A 79 -6.70 -0.36 -18.41
CA LYS A 79 -7.75 -1.35 -18.15
C LYS A 79 -8.49 -1.17 -16.83
N LEU A 80 -7.91 -0.47 -15.85
CA LEU A 80 -8.58 -0.25 -14.57
C LEU A 80 -9.72 0.76 -14.74
N ASN A 81 -10.87 0.53 -14.08
CA ASN A 81 -12.01 1.44 -14.11
C ASN A 81 -11.70 2.78 -13.40
N ASP A 82 -12.44 3.82 -13.76
CA ASP A 82 -12.21 5.20 -13.28
C ASP A 82 -12.58 5.41 -11.80
N HIS A 83 -13.24 4.43 -11.17
CA HIS A 83 -13.64 4.48 -9.75
C HIS A 83 -12.57 3.91 -8.82
N SER A 84 -11.56 3.27 -9.39
CA SER A 84 -10.47 2.64 -8.64
C SER A 84 -9.30 3.60 -8.43
N GLU A 85 -8.52 3.33 -7.40
CA GLU A 85 -7.36 4.11 -7.01
C GLU A 85 -6.08 3.29 -7.17
N ILE A 86 -5.01 3.94 -7.63
CA ILE A 86 -3.65 3.39 -7.64
C ILE A 86 -2.88 4.06 -6.50
N GLY A 87 -2.35 3.25 -5.59
CA GLY A 87 -1.58 3.70 -4.44
C GLY A 87 -0.25 2.97 -4.29
N ALA A 88 0.40 3.16 -3.16
CA ALA A 88 1.70 2.60 -2.85
C ALA A 88 1.59 1.37 -1.94
N TRP A 89 2.40 0.34 -2.19
CA TRP A 89 2.64 -0.73 -1.23
C TRP A 89 4.05 -0.60 -0.68
N TRP A 90 4.13 -0.36 0.64
CA TRP A 90 5.38 -0.08 1.32
C TRP A 90 6.01 -1.36 1.89
N GLU A 91 6.73 -2.01 1.03
CA GLU A 91 7.57 -3.17 1.33
C GLU A 91 8.78 -3.08 0.40
N LEU A 92 9.95 -2.93 0.98
CA LEU A 92 11.17 -2.53 0.27
C LEU A 92 11.73 -3.68 -0.56
N THR A 93 12.19 -3.33 -1.76
CA THR A 93 12.77 -4.25 -2.73
C THR A 93 14.16 -3.77 -3.15
N GLN A 94 14.97 -4.67 -3.67
CA GLN A 94 16.33 -4.34 -4.14
C GLN A 94 16.36 -3.13 -5.09
N PRO A 95 15.52 -3.03 -6.13
CA PRO A 95 15.55 -1.88 -7.04
C PRO A 95 15.29 -0.54 -6.34
N GLN A 96 14.42 -0.50 -5.34
CA GLN A 96 14.14 0.71 -4.57
C GLN A 96 15.32 1.10 -3.69
N ILE A 97 15.89 0.14 -2.99
CA ILE A 97 17.04 0.33 -2.09
C ILE A 97 18.24 0.87 -2.86
N GLU A 98 18.56 0.25 -3.99
CA GLU A 98 19.69 0.67 -4.85
C GLU A 98 19.45 2.03 -5.49
N ALA A 99 18.22 2.34 -5.92
CA ALA A 99 17.85 3.65 -6.43
C ALA A 99 17.99 4.76 -5.38
N ALA A 100 17.85 4.44 -4.09
CA ALA A 100 18.11 5.35 -2.99
C ALA A 100 19.60 5.48 -2.60
N GLY A 101 20.50 4.82 -3.33
CA GLY A 101 21.93 4.79 -3.05
C GLY A 101 22.31 4.00 -1.79
N ILE A 102 21.48 3.03 -1.42
CA ILE A 102 21.68 2.17 -0.26
C ILE A 102 22.07 0.78 -0.75
N LYS A 103 23.00 0.14 -0.04
CA LYS A 103 23.43 -1.21 -0.39
C LYS A 103 22.34 -2.23 -0.03
N TRP A 104 21.94 -3.05 -1.00
CA TRP A 104 21.04 -4.16 -0.76
C TRP A 104 21.67 -5.20 0.17
N ARG A 105 20.86 -5.74 1.09
CA ARG A 105 21.31 -6.68 2.13
C ARG A 105 20.66 -8.07 2.04
N GLY A 106 19.74 -8.24 1.06
CA GLY A 106 19.05 -9.51 0.86
C GLY A 106 19.75 -10.43 -0.13
N GLU A 107 19.39 -11.70 -0.13
CA GLU A 107 19.87 -12.71 -1.10
C GLU A 107 19.07 -12.72 -2.39
N HIS A 108 17.81 -12.26 -2.35
CA HIS A 108 16.90 -12.13 -3.48
C HIS A 108 16.45 -10.67 -3.62
N SER A 109 15.88 -10.31 -4.76
CA SER A 109 15.39 -8.93 -5.03
C SER A 109 14.30 -8.46 -4.06
N TRP A 110 13.60 -9.38 -3.45
CA TRP A 110 12.75 -9.21 -2.28
C TRP A 110 13.01 -10.35 -1.29
N VAL A 111 12.94 -10.05 0.00
CA VAL A 111 13.07 -11.04 1.10
C VAL A 111 12.07 -10.74 2.20
N SER A 112 11.65 -11.77 2.92
CA SER A 112 10.65 -11.63 4.00
C SER A 112 11.23 -11.17 5.34
N HIS A 113 12.54 -10.89 5.42
CA HIS A 113 13.18 -10.43 6.65
C HIS A 113 12.80 -8.99 6.98
N ALA A 114 12.19 -8.78 8.14
CA ALA A 114 11.61 -7.48 8.54
C ALA A 114 12.62 -6.32 8.53
N ASN A 115 13.87 -6.57 8.97
CA ASN A 115 14.94 -5.57 8.99
C ASN A 115 15.51 -5.23 7.59
N ILE A 116 15.03 -5.89 6.54
CA ILE A 116 15.40 -5.64 5.14
C ILE A 116 14.19 -5.13 4.35
N ALA A 117 13.05 -5.80 4.50
CA ALA A 117 11.83 -5.49 3.77
C ALA A 117 11.06 -4.28 4.31
N PHE A 118 11.32 -3.85 5.54
CA PHE A 118 10.60 -2.72 6.13
C PHE A 118 11.53 -1.59 6.53
N SER A 119 11.00 -0.38 6.51
CA SER A 119 11.75 0.85 6.77
C SER A 119 12.40 0.90 8.15
N THR A 120 11.86 0.21 9.16
CA THR A 120 12.47 0.12 10.50
C THR A 120 13.91 -0.41 10.52
N GLY A 121 14.31 -1.18 9.52
CA GLY A 121 15.68 -1.67 9.35
C GLY A 121 16.68 -0.63 8.81
N TYR A 122 16.27 0.63 8.63
CA TYR A 122 17.05 1.71 8.01
C TYR A 122 17.08 2.94 8.92
N THR A 123 18.12 3.78 8.77
CA THR A 123 18.17 5.05 9.50
C THR A 123 17.06 6.00 9.04
N LYS A 124 16.78 7.05 9.80
CA LYS A 124 15.73 8.02 9.42
C LYS A 124 16.02 8.67 8.08
N GLU A 125 17.26 9.04 7.84
CA GLU A 125 17.74 9.67 6.60
C GLU A 125 17.60 8.70 5.41
N GLU A 126 17.87 7.42 5.63
CA GLU A 126 17.66 6.38 4.61
C GLU A 126 16.18 6.18 4.30
N ARG A 127 15.31 6.15 5.33
CA ARG A 127 13.85 6.05 5.15
C ARG A 127 13.31 7.19 4.31
N GLU A 128 13.74 8.42 4.59
CA GLU A 128 13.32 9.59 3.81
C GLU A 128 13.76 9.50 2.35
N ARG A 129 15.01 9.08 2.08
CA ARG A 129 15.48 8.84 0.70
C ARG A 129 14.68 7.74 -0.02
N LEU A 130 14.36 6.66 0.69
CA LEU A 130 13.54 5.57 0.14
C LEU A 130 12.13 6.05 -0.24
N VAL A 131 11.53 6.90 0.61
CA VAL A 131 10.24 7.54 0.31
C VAL A 131 10.38 8.45 -0.92
N ASP A 132 11.39 9.30 -0.95
CA ASP A 132 11.60 10.25 -2.05
C ASP A 132 11.77 9.54 -3.40
N VAL A 133 12.54 8.47 -3.44
CA VAL A 133 12.72 7.63 -4.64
C VAL A 133 11.40 7.04 -5.11
N TYR A 134 10.62 6.46 -4.19
CA TYR A 134 9.32 5.88 -4.52
C TYR A 134 8.37 6.93 -5.09
N MET A 135 8.22 8.05 -4.38
CA MET A 135 7.29 9.12 -4.74
C MET A 135 7.66 9.79 -6.06
N ALA A 136 8.96 10.02 -6.30
CA ALA A 136 9.44 10.56 -7.57
C ALA A 136 9.08 9.64 -8.73
N LYS A 137 9.32 8.33 -8.59
CA LYS A 137 9.01 7.33 -9.60
C LYS A 137 7.51 7.19 -9.84
N PHE A 138 6.71 7.19 -8.78
CA PHE A 138 5.26 7.13 -8.91
C PHE A 138 4.71 8.35 -9.68
N LYS A 139 5.20 9.55 -9.35
CA LYS A 139 4.80 10.77 -10.05
C LYS A 139 5.25 10.80 -11.51
N GLU A 140 6.46 10.31 -11.81
CA GLU A 140 6.95 10.16 -13.18
C GLU A 140 6.00 9.31 -14.03
N ILE A 141 5.49 8.21 -13.46
CA ILE A 141 4.67 7.24 -14.18
C ILE A 141 3.19 7.65 -14.25
N PHE A 142 2.62 8.13 -13.15
CA PHE A 142 1.18 8.42 -13.03
C PHE A 142 0.83 9.92 -13.04
N GLY A 143 1.82 10.81 -13.10
CA GLY A 143 1.62 12.26 -13.14
C GLY A 143 1.31 12.91 -11.79
N THR A 144 0.93 12.14 -10.78
CA THR A 144 0.58 12.60 -9.42
C THR A 144 1.28 11.76 -8.36
N TYR A 145 1.28 12.21 -7.12
CA TYR A 145 1.64 11.35 -5.98
C TYR A 145 0.47 10.45 -5.58
N PRO A 146 0.74 9.24 -5.04
CA PRO A 146 -0.32 8.40 -4.49
C PRO A 146 -0.99 9.10 -3.30
N LYS A 147 -2.26 8.80 -3.04
CA LYS A 147 -3.01 9.31 -1.88
C LYS A 147 -3.06 8.29 -0.75
N SER A 148 -2.93 7.03 -1.09
CA SER A 148 -2.98 5.91 -0.16
C SER A 148 -1.70 5.10 -0.19
N ILE A 149 -1.39 4.50 0.97
CA ILE A 149 -0.29 3.56 1.13
C ILE A 149 -0.76 2.36 1.95
N GLY A 150 -0.26 1.18 1.63
CA GLY A 150 -0.45 -0.02 2.44
C GLY A 150 0.89 -0.64 2.81
N SER A 151 0.93 -1.35 3.91
CA SER A 151 2.10 -2.10 4.34
C SER A 151 1.71 -3.19 5.34
N TRP A 152 2.48 -4.25 5.43
CA TRP A 152 2.43 -5.15 6.57
C TRP A 152 2.90 -4.44 7.84
N PHE A 153 3.93 -3.61 7.71
CA PHE A 153 4.50 -2.83 8.79
C PHE A 153 5.09 -1.51 8.27
N ILE A 154 4.64 -0.38 8.81
CA ILE A 154 5.20 0.95 8.52
C ILE A 154 5.41 1.72 9.82
N ASP A 155 6.60 2.29 9.98
CA ASP A 155 6.92 3.09 11.17
C ASP A 155 6.33 4.51 11.11
N ALA A 156 6.12 5.08 12.29
CA ALA A 156 5.49 6.39 12.43
C ALA A 156 6.30 7.52 11.78
N HIS A 157 7.65 7.44 11.79
CA HIS A 157 8.49 8.45 11.15
C HIS A 157 8.30 8.44 9.63
N THR A 158 8.37 7.25 9.02
CA THR A 158 8.17 7.08 7.57
C THR A 158 6.80 7.56 7.14
N LEU A 159 5.74 7.14 7.85
CA LEU A 159 4.37 7.56 7.54
C LEU A 159 4.16 9.07 7.73
N GLY A 160 4.72 9.64 8.81
CA GLY A 160 4.70 11.09 9.07
C GLY A 160 5.38 11.88 7.94
N TYR A 161 6.56 11.45 7.50
CA TYR A 161 7.27 12.08 6.38
C TYR A 161 6.48 12.01 5.07
N MET A 162 5.83 10.88 4.78
CA MET A 162 4.94 10.73 3.62
C MET A 162 3.74 11.67 3.69
N TYR A 163 3.14 11.83 4.87
CA TYR A 163 2.03 12.76 5.07
C TYR A 163 2.48 14.22 4.90
N ASP A 164 3.55 14.61 5.58
CA ASP A 164 4.00 16.01 5.59
C ASP A 164 4.45 16.49 4.21
N LYS A 165 5.24 15.68 3.51
CA LYS A 165 5.85 16.05 2.23
C LYS A 165 4.98 15.74 1.02
N TYR A 166 4.33 14.58 1.00
CA TYR A 166 3.64 14.04 -0.18
C TYR A 166 2.13 13.98 -0.06
N LYS A 167 1.61 14.29 1.13
CA LYS A 167 0.17 14.35 1.41
C LYS A 167 -0.52 12.98 1.22
N ILE A 168 0.14 11.91 1.66
CA ILE A 168 -0.53 10.63 1.85
C ILE A 168 -1.60 10.81 2.93
N VAL A 169 -2.85 10.51 2.61
CA VAL A 169 -4.01 10.77 3.50
C VAL A 169 -4.70 9.50 4.01
N ALA A 170 -4.35 8.35 3.44
CA ALA A 170 -4.88 7.06 3.86
C ALA A 170 -3.77 6.02 3.99
N SER A 171 -3.82 5.21 5.05
CA SER A 171 -2.90 4.11 5.28
C SER A 171 -3.64 2.82 5.61
N CYS A 172 -3.37 1.77 4.83
CA CYS A 172 -3.82 0.42 5.10
C CYS A 172 -2.72 -0.32 5.85
N ASN A 173 -2.82 -0.38 7.17
CA ASN A 173 -1.91 -1.13 8.02
C ASN A 173 -2.55 -2.46 8.39
N CYS A 174 -1.77 -3.53 8.34
CA CYS A 174 -2.25 -4.84 8.73
C CYS A 174 -2.40 -4.93 10.24
N LYS A 175 -3.34 -5.75 10.68
CA LYS A 175 -3.56 -6.05 12.11
C LYS A 175 -2.26 -6.51 12.80
N ASP A 176 -1.44 -7.23 12.08
CA ASP A 176 -0.17 -7.79 12.52
C ASP A 176 0.82 -6.72 13.01
N GLN A 177 0.72 -5.50 12.49
CA GLN A 177 1.53 -4.37 12.98
C GLN A 177 1.26 -4.06 14.46
N VAL A 178 0.07 -4.32 14.96
CA VAL A 178 -0.32 -4.06 16.36
C VAL A 178 0.14 -5.16 17.30
N GLY A 179 0.81 -6.17 16.80
CA GLY A 179 1.62 -7.00 17.66
C GLY A 179 1.07 -8.36 18.03
N THR A 180 0.30 -8.96 17.19
CA THR A 180 -0.26 -10.27 17.53
C THR A 180 0.24 -11.43 16.72
N ASP A 181 0.80 -11.24 15.56
CA ASP A 181 1.34 -12.36 14.81
C ASP A 181 2.83 -12.59 15.08
N GLY A 182 3.45 -11.89 15.98
CA GLY A 182 4.83 -12.09 16.38
C GLY A 182 5.85 -12.22 15.25
N TYR A 183 5.39 -12.63 14.07
CA TYR A 183 6.25 -12.93 12.92
C TYR A 183 6.87 -11.67 12.31
N THR A 184 6.08 -10.64 12.08
CA THR A 184 6.55 -9.36 11.57
C THR A 184 7.35 -8.58 12.62
N LEU A 185 7.04 -8.75 13.88
CA LEU A 185 7.71 -8.06 15.00
C LEU A 185 8.97 -8.78 15.47
N TRP A 186 9.06 -10.09 15.33
CA TRP A 186 10.18 -10.90 15.80
C TRP A 186 11.22 -11.16 14.72
N GLY A 187 10.91 -10.87 13.48
CA GLY A 187 11.78 -11.11 12.35
C GLY A 187 13.03 -10.24 12.32
N GLY A 188 13.93 -10.41 13.26
CA GLY A 188 15.29 -9.88 13.17
C GLY A 188 15.48 -8.40 13.55
N TYR A 189 14.79 -7.94 14.55
CA TYR A 189 15.09 -6.67 15.23
C TYR A 189 16.26 -6.84 16.20
#